data_1d283b960ee69d9fdbaa78a453ca81c7
#
_entry.id   1d283b960ee69d9fdbaa78a453ca81c7
#
_cell.length_a   1.000
_cell.length_b   1.000
_cell.length_c   1.000
_cell.angle_alpha   90.00
_cell.angle_beta   90.00
_cell.angle_gamma   90.00
#
_symmetry.space_group_name_H-M   'P 1'
#
loop_
_entity.id
_entity.type
_entity.pdbx_description
1 polymer ?
#
loop_
_entity_poly.entity_id
_entity_poly.type
_entity_poly.pdbx_seq_one_letter_code
_entity_poly.pdbx_strand_id
1 'polypeptide(L)'
;MGYLFTSESVSEGHPDKIADQISDALIDHFLAFDPSSKVACETLVTTGQVILAGEVKSNTYLDVQQIARDVIRRIGYTKSDYMFEANSCGVLSAIHEQSPDINQGVVRHSPEEQGAGDQGMMFGYATRETDTYMPLPLALSHAIVRELATLRRENNQITYLRPDAKSQVTLEYSDDNKPVRIDSIVISTQHDPFDTEAKMLAKIKEDMIHILIPRIKEQYPKYAHLFDKNIKYHINPTGVFVIGGPHGDTGLTGRKIIVDTYGGKGAHGGGAFSGKDPSKVDRSAAYAMRHIAKNLVAAGVASAVLVQVSYAIGVAEPTGVYVNTYGTSKVALTDGQIAQKVREIFSLRPYDIEQRLKLRYPIYSETAAYGHMGRNPEVVKKVFASPYHNTKTIEVELFTWEKLDYVETIRKAFGL
;
A
#
# COMPACT_ATOMS: atom_id res chain seq x y z
N MET A 1 1.19 21.35 -25.97
CA MET A 1 1.44 19.90 -26.20
C MET A 1 1.25 19.18 -24.89
N GLY A 2 0.60 18.03 -24.90
CA GLY A 2 0.45 17.23 -23.68
C GLY A 2 1.75 16.54 -23.26
N TYR A 3 1.72 15.78 -22.18
CA TYR A 3 2.86 15.01 -21.66
C TYR A 3 2.44 13.59 -21.30
N LEU A 4 3.42 12.67 -21.29
CA LEU A 4 3.21 11.29 -20.84
C LEU A 4 3.59 11.15 -19.37
N PHE A 5 2.77 10.44 -18.61
CA PHE A 5 3.06 10.06 -17.23
C PHE A 5 2.77 8.59 -16.99
N THR A 6 3.66 7.92 -16.27
CA THR A 6 3.63 6.48 -16.06
C THR A 6 3.60 6.15 -14.58
N SER A 7 2.76 5.19 -14.20
CA SER A 7 2.83 4.52 -12.90
C SER A 7 2.84 3.01 -13.09
N GLU A 8 3.37 2.31 -12.09
CA GLU A 8 3.46 0.86 -12.08
C GLU A 8 2.85 0.26 -10.82
N SER A 9 2.55 -1.02 -10.86
CA SER A 9 2.14 -1.83 -9.72
C SER A 9 2.65 -3.25 -9.85
N VAL A 10 2.63 -3.96 -8.72
CA VAL A 10 2.99 -5.38 -8.65
C VAL A 10 1.91 -6.16 -7.90
N SER A 11 1.78 -7.45 -8.23
CA SER A 11 0.80 -8.32 -7.60
C SER A 11 1.18 -8.69 -6.16
N GLU A 12 0.21 -9.25 -5.42
CA GLU A 12 0.43 -9.85 -4.10
C GLU A 12 1.50 -10.95 -4.10
N GLY A 13 1.74 -11.60 -5.24
CA GLY A 13 2.76 -12.65 -5.41
C GLY A 13 4.14 -12.15 -5.81
N HIS A 14 4.33 -10.85 -6.00
CA HIS A 14 5.65 -10.27 -6.21
C HIS A 14 6.52 -10.45 -4.95
N PRO A 15 7.82 -10.80 -5.06
CA PRO A 15 8.66 -11.08 -3.90
C PRO A 15 8.66 -10.01 -2.82
N ASP A 16 8.80 -8.73 -3.19
CA ASP A 16 8.76 -7.62 -2.22
C ASP A 16 7.38 -7.51 -1.54
N LYS A 17 6.28 -7.79 -2.26
CA LYS A 17 4.94 -7.75 -1.66
C LYS A 17 4.62 -8.98 -0.81
N ILE A 18 5.22 -10.12 -1.06
CA ILE A 18 5.18 -11.27 -0.14
C ILE A 18 5.84 -10.87 1.19
N ALA A 19 7.02 -10.24 1.12
CA ALA A 19 7.74 -9.76 2.30
C ALA A 19 6.90 -8.75 3.10
N ASP A 20 6.30 -7.75 2.44
CA ASP A 20 5.41 -6.77 3.06
C ASP A 20 4.21 -7.44 3.74
N GLN A 21 3.56 -8.39 3.07
CA GLN A 21 2.40 -9.10 3.61
C GLN A 21 2.72 -9.97 4.82
N ILE A 22 3.89 -10.61 4.84
CA ILE A 22 4.34 -11.37 6.01
C ILE A 22 4.60 -10.42 7.18
N SER A 23 5.34 -9.34 6.94
CA SER A 23 5.64 -8.34 7.97
C SER A 23 4.37 -7.72 8.57
N ASP A 24 3.39 -7.36 7.75
CA ASP A 24 2.12 -6.77 8.23
C ASP A 24 1.20 -7.80 8.88
N ALA A 25 1.25 -9.06 8.50
CA ALA A 25 0.55 -10.12 9.22
C ALA A 25 1.11 -10.32 10.64
N LEU A 26 2.43 -10.19 10.83
CA LEU A 26 3.04 -10.19 12.16
C LEU A 26 2.56 -9.00 13.00
N ILE A 27 2.51 -7.78 12.43
CA ILE A 27 1.96 -6.61 13.11
C ILE A 27 0.54 -6.87 13.59
N ASP A 28 -0.32 -7.36 12.71
CA ASP A 28 -1.72 -7.61 13.05
C ASP A 28 -1.87 -8.64 14.17
N HIS A 29 -1.10 -9.72 14.15
CA HIS A 29 -1.15 -10.73 15.21
C HIS A 29 -0.63 -10.19 16.54
N PHE A 30 0.46 -9.42 16.56
CA PHE A 30 0.94 -8.79 17.78
C PHE A 30 -0.12 -7.84 18.36
N LEU A 31 -0.67 -6.94 17.56
CA LEU A 31 -1.68 -5.97 18.01
C LEU A 31 -3.00 -6.63 18.40
N ALA A 32 -3.38 -7.74 17.80
CA ALA A 32 -4.58 -8.49 18.17
C ALA A 32 -4.52 -9.04 19.60
N PHE A 33 -3.35 -9.51 20.03
CA PHE A 33 -3.18 -10.10 21.37
C PHE A 33 -2.65 -9.09 22.40
N ASP A 34 -1.84 -8.12 21.97
CA ASP A 34 -1.35 -7.00 22.79
C ASP A 34 -1.33 -5.69 21.99
N PRO A 35 -2.39 -4.84 22.11
CA PRO A 35 -2.47 -3.56 21.40
C PRO A 35 -1.33 -2.57 21.74
N SER A 36 -0.61 -2.79 22.85
CA SER A 36 0.54 -1.98 23.25
C SER A 36 1.85 -2.37 22.57
N SER A 37 1.86 -3.46 21.80
CA SER A 37 3.06 -3.99 21.14
C SER A 37 3.79 -2.93 20.33
N LYS A 38 5.12 -2.95 20.45
CA LYS A 38 6.06 -2.20 19.61
C LYS A 38 6.75 -3.19 18.69
N VAL A 39 6.61 -3.00 17.40
CA VAL A 39 7.05 -3.96 16.39
C VAL A 39 7.74 -3.24 15.24
N ALA A 40 8.93 -3.68 14.92
CA ALA A 40 9.65 -3.34 13.70
C ALA A 40 10.17 -4.67 13.13
N CYS A 41 9.41 -5.29 12.23
CA CYS A 41 9.72 -6.59 11.65
C CYS A 41 9.86 -6.48 10.15
N GLU A 42 11.01 -6.85 9.65
CA GLU A 42 11.34 -6.93 8.24
C GLU A 42 11.42 -8.38 7.80
N THR A 43 11.07 -8.63 6.57
CA THR A 43 11.07 -9.97 5.95
C THR A 43 11.93 -9.94 4.71
N LEU A 44 12.78 -10.97 4.56
CA LEU A 44 13.44 -11.31 3.31
C LEU A 44 12.85 -12.62 2.81
N VAL A 45 12.51 -12.69 1.52
CA VAL A 45 12.11 -13.94 0.85
C VAL A 45 13.01 -14.19 -0.34
N THR A 46 13.43 -15.46 -0.51
CA THR A 46 14.26 -15.89 -1.63
C THR A 46 13.95 -17.37 -1.94
N THR A 47 14.66 -18.01 -2.87
CA THR A 47 14.45 -19.42 -3.20
C THR A 47 14.39 -20.29 -1.94
N GLY A 48 13.23 -20.90 -1.70
CA GLY A 48 13.01 -21.85 -0.61
C GLY A 48 13.19 -21.30 0.81
N GLN A 49 13.31 -19.98 1.01
CA GLN A 49 13.60 -19.40 2.33
C GLN A 49 12.85 -18.10 2.63
N VAL A 50 12.51 -17.94 3.91
CA VAL A 50 12.01 -16.72 4.53
C VAL A 50 12.89 -16.38 5.74
N ILE A 51 13.34 -15.16 5.85
CA ILE A 51 14.06 -14.66 7.02
C ILE A 51 13.26 -13.51 7.62
N LEU A 52 12.88 -13.65 8.88
CA LEU A 52 12.20 -12.64 9.68
C LEU A 52 13.22 -12.00 10.60
N ALA A 53 13.39 -10.69 10.54
CA ALA A 53 14.36 -9.96 11.36
C ALA A 53 13.71 -8.70 11.93
N GLY A 54 14.25 -8.20 13.04
CA GLY A 54 13.81 -6.95 13.65
C GLY A 54 13.60 -7.03 15.16
N GLU A 55 12.89 -6.05 15.70
CA GLU A 55 12.71 -5.87 17.12
C GLU A 55 11.23 -5.88 17.52
N VAL A 56 10.92 -6.59 18.60
CA VAL A 56 9.56 -6.66 19.17
C VAL A 56 9.62 -6.43 20.67
N LYS A 57 8.73 -5.58 21.17
CA LYS A 57 8.38 -5.49 22.59
C LYS A 57 6.90 -5.75 22.73
N SER A 58 6.53 -6.89 23.31
CA SER A 58 5.14 -7.31 23.44
C SER A 58 4.99 -8.22 24.66
N ASN A 59 3.79 -8.25 25.23
CA ASN A 59 3.41 -9.21 26.26
C ASN A 59 2.85 -10.53 25.70
N THR A 60 2.91 -10.73 24.38
CA THR A 60 2.41 -11.93 23.73
C THR A 60 3.53 -12.70 23.03
N TYR A 61 3.38 -14.01 22.96
CA TYR A 61 4.23 -14.90 22.16
C TYR A 61 3.42 -15.43 20.98
N LEU A 62 4.04 -15.47 19.80
CA LEU A 62 3.42 -15.89 18.55
C LEU A 62 4.26 -16.95 17.83
N ASP A 63 3.60 -17.86 17.12
CA ASP A 63 4.25 -18.71 16.14
C ASP A 63 4.45 -17.94 14.83
N VAL A 64 5.53 -17.16 14.77
CA VAL A 64 5.85 -16.30 13.62
C VAL A 64 6.11 -17.10 12.34
N GLN A 65 6.57 -18.36 12.47
CA GLN A 65 6.80 -19.24 11.33
C GLN A 65 5.46 -19.67 10.72
N GLN A 66 4.48 -20.05 11.54
CA GLN A 66 3.17 -20.43 11.06
C GLN A 66 2.44 -19.26 10.40
N ILE A 67 2.54 -18.06 10.97
CA ILE A 67 1.97 -16.83 10.38
C ILE A 67 2.55 -16.58 8.99
N ALA A 68 3.87 -16.67 8.83
CA ALA A 68 4.52 -16.52 7.53
C ALA A 68 4.04 -17.57 6.51
N ARG A 69 3.93 -18.85 6.91
CA ARG A 69 3.41 -19.94 6.06
C ARG A 69 1.97 -19.70 5.62
N ASP A 70 1.12 -19.21 6.50
CA ASP A 70 -0.29 -18.94 6.20
C ASP A 70 -0.43 -17.80 5.17
N VAL A 71 0.41 -16.78 5.25
CA VAL A 71 0.48 -15.71 4.24
C VAL A 71 0.92 -16.27 2.89
N ILE A 72 1.99 -17.06 2.84
CA ILE A 72 2.52 -17.66 1.60
C ILE A 72 1.45 -18.54 0.94
N ARG A 73 0.72 -19.36 1.75
CA ARG A 73 -0.37 -20.22 1.29
C ARG A 73 -1.53 -19.39 0.72
N ARG A 74 -1.95 -18.33 1.43
CA ARG A 74 -3.03 -17.43 1.01
C ARG A 74 -2.71 -16.74 -0.33
N ILE A 75 -1.46 -16.33 -0.56
CA ILE A 75 -1.01 -15.73 -1.82
C ILE A 75 -1.10 -16.74 -2.97
N GLY A 76 -0.90 -18.04 -2.70
CA GLY A 76 -1.00 -19.10 -3.70
C GLY A 76 0.33 -19.78 -4.05
N TYR A 77 1.36 -19.61 -3.25
CA TYR A 77 2.60 -20.37 -3.35
C TYR A 77 2.41 -21.71 -2.61
N THR A 78 1.82 -22.67 -3.31
CA THR A 78 1.39 -23.96 -2.78
C THR A 78 1.94 -25.18 -3.54
N LYS A 79 2.78 -24.94 -4.58
CA LYS A 79 3.35 -26.00 -5.40
C LYS A 79 4.87 -26.00 -5.26
N SER A 80 5.47 -27.19 -5.10
CA SER A 80 6.93 -27.37 -5.01
C SER A 80 7.68 -26.84 -6.24
N ASP A 81 7.05 -26.91 -7.43
CA ASP A 81 7.64 -26.44 -8.69
C ASP A 81 7.89 -24.93 -8.72
N TYR A 82 7.30 -24.18 -7.80
CA TYR A 82 7.59 -22.75 -7.64
C TYR A 82 8.91 -22.49 -6.92
N MET A 83 9.57 -23.54 -6.37
CA MET A 83 10.81 -23.48 -5.61
C MET A 83 10.77 -22.52 -4.41
N PHE A 84 9.54 -22.15 -4.03
CA PHE A 84 9.15 -21.40 -2.87
C PHE A 84 7.67 -21.71 -2.59
N GLU A 85 7.39 -22.39 -1.48
CA GLU A 85 6.00 -22.76 -1.16
C GLU A 85 5.78 -22.90 0.36
N ALA A 86 4.52 -22.80 0.78
CA ALA A 86 4.13 -22.63 2.18
C ALA A 86 4.61 -23.74 3.12
N ASN A 87 4.65 -25.02 2.66
CA ASN A 87 4.92 -26.13 3.54
C ASN A 87 6.42 -26.47 3.66
N SER A 88 7.19 -26.27 2.57
CA SER A 88 8.60 -26.71 2.49
C SER A 88 9.64 -25.61 2.61
N CYS A 89 9.28 -24.31 2.41
CA CYS A 89 10.25 -23.24 2.58
C CYS A 89 10.77 -23.18 4.03
N GLY A 90 12.09 -22.97 4.19
CA GLY A 90 12.70 -22.69 5.48
C GLY A 90 12.21 -21.33 6.00
N VAL A 91 11.80 -21.24 7.27
CA VAL A 91 11.47 -19.96 7.91
C VAL A 91 12.40 -19.77 9.11
N LEU A 92 13.30 -18.79 8.99
CA LEU A 92 14.25 -18.41 10.01
C LEU A 92 13.76 -17.15 10.73
N SER A 93 13.92 -17.11 12.04
CA SER A 93 13.60 -15.91 12.85
C SER A 93 14.84 -15.40 13.54
N ALA A 94 15.16 -14.13 13.26
CA ALA A 94 16.18 -13.31 13.95
C ALA A 94 15.51 -12.11 14.60
N ILE A 95 14.29 -12.29 15.11
CA ILE A 95 13.57 -11.27 15.87
C ILE A 95 14.09 -11.29 17.31
N HIS A 96 14.42 -10.11 17.84
CA HIS A 96 14.89 -9.94 19.20
C HIS A 96 14.11 -8.83 19.94
N GLU A 97 14.39 -8.62 21.23
CA GLU A 97 13.74 -7.59 22.04
C GLU A 97 14.20 -6.19 21.64
N GLN A 98 13.28 -5.21 21.65
CA GLN A 98 13.56 -3.83 21.33
C GLN A 98 14.56 -3.20 22.31
N SER A 99 15.52 -2.43 21.79
CA SER A 99 16.49 -1.68 22.61
C SER A 99 15.81 -0.74 23.60
N PRO A 100 16.22 -0.75 24.88
CA PRO A 100 15.73 0.20 25.88
C PRO A 100 15.96 1.67 25.50
N ASP A 101 17.05 1.97 24.79
CA ASP A 101 17.41 3.34 24.42
C ASP A 101 16.42 3.97 23.42
N ILE A 102 15.93 3.21 22.46
CA ILE A 102 14.91 3.67 21.52
C ILE A 102 13.58 3.92 22.25
N ASN A 103 13.25 3.07 23.20
CA ASN A 103 12.00 3.15 23.94
C ASN A 103 11.89 4.41 24.82
N GLN A 104 13.02 4.97 25.32
CA GLN A 104 13.04 6.20 26.13
C GLN A 104 12.51 7.44 25.39
N GLY A 105 12.73 7.51 24.06
CA GLY A 105 12.26 8.62 23.22
C GLY A 105 10.74 8.60 22.97
N VAL A 106 10.12 7.42 23.02
CA VAL A 106 8.71 7.23 22.66
C VAL A 106 7.81 7.23 23.90
N VAL A 107 8.21 6.55 24.98
CA VAL A 107 7.41 6.44 26.20
C VAL A 107 7.68 7.65 27.10
N ARG A 108 6.63 8.38 27.47
CA ARG A 108 6.66 9.56 28.32
C ARG A 108 5.77 9.35 29.56
N HIS A 109 5.65 10.40 30.38
CA HIS A 109 4.84 10.36 31.63
C HIS A 109 3.34 10.22 31.35
N SER A 110 2.86 10.76 30.23
CA SER A 110 1.49 10.57 29.76
C SER A 110 1.47 10.08 28.30
N PRO A 111 0.42 9.35 27.86
CA PRO A 111 0.28 8.91 26.47
C PRO A 111 0.29 10.07 25.46
N GLU A 112 -0.29 11.22 25.83
CA GLU A 112 -0.38 12.41 24.98
C GLU A 112 0.99 13.05 24.69
N GLU A 113 1.98 12.78 25.54
CA GLU A 113 3.36 13.24 25.39
C GLU A 113 4.22 12.29 24.54
N GLN A 114 3.62 11.22 23.98
CA GLN A 114 4.33 10.27 23.12
C GLN A 114 5.12 11.03 22.05
N GLY A 115 6.44 10.92 22.09
CA GLY A 115 7.33 11.49 21.07
C GLY A 115 7.30 10.68 19.77
N ALA A 116 7.72 11.30 18.68
CA ALA A 116 7.94 10.60 17.42
C ALA A 116 9.02 9.51 17.60
N GLY A 117 8.74 8.31 17.11
CA GLY A 117 9.67 7.18 17.22
C GLY A 117 10.93 7.34 16.37
N ASP A 118 10.95 8.27 15.45
CA ASP A 118 12.09 8.62 14.61
C ASP A 118 11.96 10.07 14.12
N GLN A 119 13.05 10.60 13.59
CA GLN A 119 13.02 11.80 12.76
C GLN A 119 12.55 11.44 11.34
N GLY A 120 12.00 12.41 10.61
CA GLY A 120 11.67 12.19 9.21
C GLY A 120 10.67 13.19 8.66
N MET A 121 10.38 13.04 7.37
CA MET A 121 9.33 13.77 6.67
C MET A 121 8.38 12.77 6.02
N MET A 122 7.09 13.00 6.16
CA MET A 122 6.03 12.14 5.63
C MET A 122 5.08 12.97 4.76
N PHE A 123 4.52 12.33 3.75
CA PHE A 123 3.70 13.00 2.75
C PHE A 123 2.35 12.33 2.58
N GLY A 124 1.34 13.15 2.29
CA GLY A 124 0.05 12.72 1.78
C GLY A 124 -0.28 13.47 0.50
N TYR A 125 -0.86 12.76 -0.45
CA TYR A 125 -1.30 13.35 -1.71
C TYR A 125 -2.74 12.93 -2.02
N ALA A 126 -3.48 13.82 -2.68
CA ALA A 126 -4.80 13.51 -3.23
C ALA A 126 -5.03 14.35 -4.50
N THR A 127 -5.77 13.79 -5.45
CA THR A 127 -6.18 14.45 -6.70
C THR A 127 -7.60 14.05 -7.07
N ARG A 128 -8.30 14.89 -7.84
CA ARG A 128 -9.64 14.59 -8.37
C ARG A 128 -9.66 13.69 -9.59
N GLU A 129 -8.54 13.07 -9.95
CA GLU A 129 -8.47 12.21 -11.13
C GLU A 129 -9.36 10.98 -11.02
N THR A 130 -9.49 10.38 -9.82
CA THR A 130 -10.35 9.21 -9.58
C THR A 130 -11.32 9.47 -8.43
N ASP A 131 -12.35 8.65 -8.30
CA ASP A 131 -13.34 8.75 -7.22
C ASP A 131 -12.72 8.39 -5.86
N THR A 132 -11.60 7.67 -5.85
CA THR A 132 -10.79 7.40 -4.65
C THR A 132 -9.73 8.48 -4.38
N TYR A 133 -9.71 9.56 -5.17
CA TYR A 133 -8.73 10.65 -5.06
C TYR A 133 -7.29 10.21 -5.28
N MET A 134 -7.08 9.24 -6.17
CA MET A 134 -5.76 8.72 -6.56
C MET A 134 -5.39 9.09 -7.99
N PRO A 135 -4.08 9.11 -8.34
CA PRO A 135 -3.64 9.22 -9.71
C PRO A 135 -4.18 8.07 -10.57
N LEU A 136 -4.74 8.37 -11.71
CA LEU A 136 -5.39 7.39 -12.59
C LEU A 136 -4.43 6.30 -13.10
N PRO A 137 -3.18 6.58 -13.53
CA PRO A 137 -2.30 5.52 -14.02
C PRO A 137 -1.93 4.52 -12.94
N LEU A 138 -1.78 4.96 -11.66
CA LEU A 138 -1.55 4.04 -10.55
C LEU A 138 -2.81 3.22 -10.23
N ALA A 139 -3.98 3.85 -10.21
CA ALA A 139 -5.25 3.15 -9.96
C ALA A 139 -5.50 2.04 -11.00
N LEU A 140 -5.23 2.32 -12.28
CA LEU A 140 -5.32 1.32 -13.34
C LEU A 140 -4.26 0.22 -13.21
N SER A 141 -3.02 0.59 -12.86
CA SER A 141 -1.95 -0.40 -12.62
C SER A 141 -2.30 -1.36 -11.47
N HIS A 142 -2.82 -0.84 -10.36
CA HIS A 142 -3.32 -1.68 -9.26
C HIS A 142 -4.48 -2.59 -9.69
N ALA A 143 -5.43 -2.04 -10.46
CA ALA A 143 -6.57 -2.81 -10.94
C ALA A 143 -6.14 -3.99 -11.81
N ILE A 144 -5.19 -3.80 -12.71
CA ILE A 144 -4.66 -4.84 -13.59
C ILE A 144 -4.08 -6.02 -12.78
N VAL A 145 -3.18 -5.76 -11.85
CA VAL A 145 -2.54 -6.86 -11.09
C VAL A 145 -3.49 -7.48 -10.06
N ARG A 146 -4.46 -6.74 -9.56
CA ARG A 146 -5.52 -7.28 -8.69
C ARG A 146 -6.44 -8.20 -9.48
N GLU A 147 -6.84 -7.81 -10.69
CA GLU A 147 -7.70 -8.61 -11.54
C GLU A 147 -6.99 -9.89 -12.04
N LEU A 148 -5.68 -9.83 -12.30
CA LEU A 148 -4.87 -11.03 -12.57
C LEU A 148 -4.94 -12.03 -11.40
N ALA A 149 -4.84 -11.55 -10.16
CA ALA A 149 -4.98 -12.40 -8.98
C ALA A 149 -6.40 -12.98 -8.84
N THR A 150 -7.42 -12.20 -9.19
CA THR A 150 -8.81 -12.67 -9.24
C THR A 150 -8.99 -13.77 -10.27
N LEU A 151 -8.57 -13.54 -11.52
CA LEU A 151 -8.61 -14.54 -12.60
C LEU A 151 -7.86 -15.82 -12.24
N ARG A 152 -6.70 -15.71 -11.59
CA ARG A 152 -5.94 -16.85 -11.11
C ARG A 152 -6.71 -17.68 -10.08
N ARG A 153 -7.40 -17.03 -9.14
CA ARG A 153 -8.21 -17.71 -8.11
C ARG A 153 -9.50 -18.31 -8.67
N GLU A 154 -10.13 -17.65 -9.62
CA GLU A 154 -11.29 -18.18 -10.33
C GLU A 154 -10.94 -19.45 -11.11
N ASN A 155 -9.75 -19.49 -11.70
CA ASN A 155 -9.17 -20.65 -12.41
C ASN A 155 -10.13 -21.26 -13.45
N ASN A 156 -10.87 -20.44 -14.17
CA ASN A 156 -11.87 -20.87 -15.15
C ASN A 156 -11.63 -20.35 -16.57
N GLN A 157 -11.29 -19.07 -16.74
CA GLN A 157 -11.02 -18.46 -18.05
C GLN A 157 -9.52 -18.52 -18.39
N ILE A 158 -8.64 -18.24 -17.41
CA ILE A 158 -7.18 -18.29 -17.56
C ILE A 158 -6.64 -19.21 -16.45
N THR A 159 -6.24 -20.41 -16.82
CA THR A 159 -5.91 -21.48 -15.87
C THR A 159 -4.39 -21.63 -15.59
N TYR A 160 -3.57 -20.92 -16.36
CA TYR A 160 -2.10 -21.04 -16.31
C TYR A 160 -1.41 -19.95 -15.47
N LEU A 161 -2.16 -19.01 -14.88
CA LEU A 161 -1.56 -17.91 -14.11
C LEU A 161 -0.91 -18.39 -12.82
N ARG A 162 0.31 -17.87 -12.56
CA ARG A 162 1.03 -17.98 -11.29
C ARG A 162 0.95 -16.68 -10.51
N PRO A 163 1.35 -16.66 -9.21
CA PRO A 163 1.10 -15.51 -8.33
C PRO A 163 1.83 -14.22 -8.69
N ASP A 164 3.03 -14.28 -9.30
CA ASP A 164 3.84 -13.10 -9.58
C ASP A 164 3.41 -12.38 -10.85
N ALA A 165 3.22 -11.08 -10.75
CA ALA A 165 2.91 -10.24 -11.90
C ALA A 165 3.27 -8.76 -11.64
N LYS A 166 3.49 -8.03 -12.74
CA LYS A 166 3.74 -6.57 -12.74
C LYS A 166 2.87 -5.92 -13.81
N SER A 167 2.48 -4.69 -13.57
CA SER A 167 1.80 -3.84 -14.54
C SER A 167 2.38 -2.44 -14.56
N GLN A 168 2.31 -1.79 -15.72
CA GLN A 168 2.65 -0.40 -15.89
C GLN A 168 1.66 0.24 -16.86
N VAL A 169 1.14 1.42 -16.51
CA VAL A 169 0.21 2.17 -17.36
C VAL A 169 0.78 3.56 -17.62
N THR A 170 0.87 3.92 -18.90
CA THR A 170 1.27 5.24 -19.35
C THR A 170 0.07 5.98 -19.93
N LEU A 171 -0.25 7.14 -19.36
CA LEU A 171 -1.30 8.04 -19.84
C LEU A 171 -0.70 9.27 -20.52
N GLU A 172 -1.35 9.73 -21.56
CA GLU A 172 -1.16 11.08 -22.09
C GLU A 172 -2.09 12.04 -21.36
N TYR A 173 -1.52 13.14 -20.88
CA TYR A 173 -2.22 14.25 -20.25
C TYR A 173 -2.15 15.49 -21.13
N SER A 174 -3.20 16.28 -21.11
CA SER A 174 -3.20 17.64 -21.65
C SER A 174 -2.41 18.60 -20.75
N ASP A 175 -2.10 19.79 -21.27
CA ASP A 175 -1.37 20.83 -20.52
C ASP A 175 -2.12 21.30 -19.26
N ASP A 176 -3.44 21.10 -19.17
CA ASP A 176 -4.29 21.34 -17.98
C ASP A 176 -4.46 20.11 -17.09
N ASN A 177 -3.54 19.14 -17.19
CA ASN A 177 -3.47 17.93 -16.36
C ASN A 177 -4.70 17.02 -16.43
N LYS A 178 -5.39 16.95 -17.58
CA LYS A 178 -6.48 16.00 -17.78
C LYS A 178 -6.00 14.78 -18.57
N PRO A 179 -6.38 13.55 -18.15
CA PRO A 179 -6.07 12.35 -18.92
C PRO A 179 -6.78 12.38 -20.28
N VAL A 180 -6.03 12.15 -21.36
CA VAL A 180 -6.52 12.21 -22.75
C VAL A 180 -6.69 10.81 -23.35
N ARG A 181 -5.70 9.94 -23.17
CA ARG A 181 -5.72 8.53 -23.63
C ARG A 181 -4.70 7.69 -22.88
N ILE A 182 -4.88 6.39 -22.94
CA ILE A 182 -3.86 5.43 -22.53
C ILE A 182 -2.89 5.24 -23.72
N ASP A 183 -1.60 5.59 -23.52
CA ASP A 183 -0.57 5.41 -24.55
C ASP A 183 -0.10 3.96 -24.60
N SER A 184 0.26 3.40 -23.43
CA SER A 184 0.75 2.03 -23.37
C SER A 184 0.37 1.33 -22.06
N ILE A 185 0.25 0.00 -22.14
CA ILE A 185 0.06 -0.91 -21.01
C ILE A 185 1.12 -2.00 -21.12
N VAL A 186 1.93 -2.14 -20.06
CA VAL A 186 2.86 -3.26 -19.90
C VAL A 186 2.29 -4.23 -18.87
N ILE A 187 2.26 -5.52 -19.18
CA ILE A 187 1.88 -6.59 -18.26
C ILE A 187 2.93 -7.69 -18.35
N SER A 188 3.54 -8.01 -17.22
CA SER A 188 4.39 -9.19 -17.07
C SER A 188 3.73 -10.11 -16.04
N THR A 189 3.30 -11.30 -16.46
CA THR A 189 2.64 -12.28 -15.60
C THR A 189 3.35 -13.62 -15.64
N GLN A 190 3.63 -14.16 -14.46
CA GLN A 190 4.15 -15.52 -14.29
C GLN A 190 3.08 -16.54 -14.70
N HIS A 191 3.50 -17.61 -15.38
CA HIS A 191 2.57 -18.62 -15.89
C HIS A 191 3.16 -20.02 -15.85
N ASP A 192 2.31 -21.04 -15.88
CA ASP A 192 2.71 -22.42 -16.07
C ASP A 192 3.26 -22.63 -17.50
N PRO A 193 4.20 -23.57 -17.73
CA PRO A 193 4.55 -24.03 -19.06
C PRO A 193 3.44 -24.94 -19.60
N PHE A 194 2.66 -24.47 -20.60
CA PHE A 194 1.50 -25.20 -21.10
C PHE A 194 1.56 -25.51 -22.61
N ASP A 195 2.49 -24.94 -23.36
CA ASP A 195 2.70 -25.19 -24.80
C ASP A 195 4.12 -24.74 -25.21
N THR A 196 4.41 -24.68 -26.50
CA THR A 196 5.63 -24.06 -27.03
C THR A 196 5.64 -22.55 -26.74
N GLU A 197 6.84 -21.98 -26.61
CA GLU A 197 7.01 -20.55 -26.27
C GLU A 197 6.15 -19.62 -27.14
N ALA A 198 6.23 -19.77 -28.47
CA ALA A 198 5.47 -18.92 -29.40
C ALA A 198 3.95 -18.98 -29.17
N LYS A 199 3.41 -20.18 -28.93
CA LYS A 199 2.00 -20.37 -28.67
C LYS A 199 1.60 -19.84 -27.30
N MET A 200 2.41 -20.05 -26.26
CA MET A 200 2.18 -19.50 -24.92
C MET A 200 2.09 -17.97 -24.97
N LEU A 201 3.07 -17.32 -25.58
CA LEU A 201 3.11 -15.86 -25.68
C LEU A 201 1.94 -15.30 -26.48
N ALA A 202 1.55 -15.94 -27.58
CA ALA A 202 0.38 -15.54 -28.36
C ALA A 202 -0.90 -15.67 -27.55
N LYS A 203 -1.09 -16.79 -26.83
CA LYS A 203 -2.26 -17.04 -25.99
C LYS A 203 -2.34 -16.07 -24.80
N ILE A 204 -1.25 -15.85 -24.11
CA ILE A 204 -1.18 -14.90 -22.98
C ILE A 204 -1.56 -13.50 -23.47
N LYS A 205 -1.00 -13.06 -24.60
CA LYS A 205 -1.33 -11.75 -25.18
C LYS A 205 -2.81 -11.63 -25.53
N GLU A 206 -3.37 -12.64 -26.16
CA GLU A 206 -4.79 -12.71 -26.49
C GLU A 206 -5.66 -12.59 -25.24
N ASP A 207 -5.39 -13.39 -24.20
CA ASP A 207 -6.16 -13.40 -22.97
C ASP A 207 -6.06 -12.09 -22.20
N MET A 208 -4.87 -11.47 -22.14
CA MET A 208 -4.74 -10.15 -21.52
C MET A 208 -5.59 -9.10 -22.23
N ILE A 209 -5.59 -9.08 -23.56
CA ILE A 209 -6.34 -8.08 -24.35
C ILE A 209 -7.86 -8.35 -24.35
N HIS A 210 -8.28 -9.62 -24.42
CA HIS A 210 -9.67 -9.97 -24.64
C HIS A 210 -10.43 -10.43 -23.37
N ILE A 211 -9.73 -10.74 -22.28
CA ILE A 211 -10.35 -11.13 -21.00
C ILE A 211 -10.03 -10.09 -19.92
N LEU A 212 -8.74 -9.83 -19.63
CA LEU A 212 -8.34 -8.95 -18.56
C LEU A 212 -8.74 -7.49 -18.82
N ILE A 213 -8.36 -6.90 -19.96
CA ILE A 213 -8.59 -5.48 -20.23
C ILE A 213 -10.09 -5.12 -20.26
N PRO A 214 -11.01 -5.92 -20.82
CA PRO A 214 -12.45 -5.68 -20.70
C PRO A 214 -12.94 -5.59 -19.27
N ARG A 215 -12.49 -6.50 -18.37
CA ARG A 215 -12.86 -6.46 -16.95
C ARG A 215 -12.34 -5.17 -16.25
N ILE A 216 -11.14 -4.70 -16.61
CA ILE A 216 -10.64 -3.41 -16.12
C ILE A 216 -11.49 -2.25 -16.61
N LYS A 217 -11.85 -2.26 -17.90
CA LYS A 217 -12.70 -1.23 -18.50
C LYS A 217 -14.08 -1.14 -17.83
N GLU A 218 -14.66 -2.27 -17.44
CA GLU A 218 -15.93 -2.34 -16.69
C GLU A 218 -15.81 -1.78 -15.27
N GLN A 219 -14.68 -1.97 -14.61
CA GLN A 219 -14.41 -1.39 -13.27
C GLN A 219 -14.22 0.14 -13.32
N TYR A 220 -13.87 0.69 -14.48
CA TYR A 220 -13.60 2.11 -14.68
C TYR A 220 -14.48 2.73 -15.80
N PRO A 221 -15.81 2.70 -15.70
CA PRO A 221 -16.71 3.12 -16.78
C PRO A 221 -16.52 4.59 -17.16
N LYS A 222 -16.19 5.46 -16.22
CA LYS A 222 -15.88 6.87 -16.43
C LYS A 222 -14.69 7.09 -17.37
N TYR A 223 -13.74 6.16 -17.36
CA TYR A 223 -12.50 6.20 -18.15
C TYR A 223 -12.51 5.19 -19.32
N ALA A 224 -13.65 4.55 -19.60
CA ALA A 224 -13.77 3.56 -20.67
C ALA A 224 -13.38 4.12 -22.06
N HIS A 225 -13.56 5.43 -22.26
CA HIS A 225 -13.21 6.14 -23.50
C HIS A 225 -11.68 6.27 -23.71
N LEU A 226 -10.86 6.13 -22.65
CA LEU A 226 -9.41 6.17 -22.76
C LEU A 226 -8.82 4.86 -23.30
N PHE A 227 -9.60 3.76 -23.25
CA PHE A 227 -9.22 2.45 -23.78
C PHE A 227 -9.55 2.36 -25.26
N ASP A 228 -8.79 3.06 -26.09
CA ASP A 228 -8.97 3.08 -27.52
C ASP A 228 -8.15 1.97 -28.23
N LYS A 229 -8.30 1.87 -29.56
CA LYS A 229 -7.61 0.87 -30.39
C LYS A 229 -6.12 1.13 -30.60
N ASN A 230 -5.60 2.29 -30.15
CA ASN A 230 -4.23 2.70 -30.41
C ASN A 230 -3.29 2.40 -29.22
N ILE A 231 -3.79 1.73 -28.17
CA ILE A 231 -2.97 1.35 -27.02
C ILE A 231 -1.86 0.39 -27.44
N LYS A 232 -0.64 0.70 -27.05
CA LYS A 232 0.53 -0.17 -27.22
C LYS A 232 0.57 -1.20 -26.08
N TYR A 233 0.24 -2.45 -26.37
CA TYR A 233 0.29 -3.55 -25.40
C TYR A 233 1.64 -4.24 -25.44
N HIS A 234 2.36 -4.26 -24.31
CA HIS A 234 3.59 -4.99 -24.08
C HIS A 234 3.30 -6.12 -23.07
N ILE A 235 3.00 -7.31 -23.56
CA ILE A 235 2.65 -8.47 -22.75
C ILE A 235 3.80 -9.46 -22.74
N ASN A 236 4.36 -9.76 -21.56
CA ASN A 236 5.55 -10.58 -21.36
C ASN A 236 6.65 -10.25 -22.39
N PRO A 237 7.09 -9.00 -22.48
CA PRO A 237 7.95 -8.54 -23.60
C PRO A 237 9.34 -9.18 -23.62
N THR A 238 9.77 -9.83 -22.55
CA THR A 238 11.04 -10.54 -22.44
C THR A 238 10.94 -12.02 -22.83
N GLY A 239 9.74 -12.51 -23.18
CA GLY A 239 9.48 -13.92 -23.46
C GLY A 239 8.72 -14.61 -22.32
N VAL A 240 8.87 -15.93 -22.21
CA VAL A 240 8.19 -16.73 -21.18
C VAL A 240 8.61 -16.32 -19.77
N PHE A 241 7.63 -16.33 -18.86
CA PHE A 241 7.84 -15.97 -17.46
C PHE A 241 7.36 -17.13 -16.56
N VAL A 242 8.08 -18.26 -16.60
CA VAL A 242 7.81 -19.45 -15.79
C VAL A 242 8.53 -19.36 -14.45
N ILE A 243 9.80 -18.93 -14.43
CA ILE A 243 10.56 -18.71 -13.21
C ILE A 243 10.22 -17.30 -12.71
N GLY A 244 9.63 -17.21 -11.52
CA GLY A 244 9.21 -15.96 -10.90
C GLY A 244 9.01 -16.13 -9.41
N GLY A 245 8.41 -15.10 -8.77
CA GLY A 245 8.30 -15.07 -7.33
C GLY A 245 9.68 -15.06 -6.64
N PRO A 246 9.78 -15.49 -5.37
CA PRO A 246 11.06 -15.51 -4.63
C PRO A 246 12.15 -16.40 -5.23
N HIS A 247 11.79 -17.33 -6.11
CA HIS A 247 12.77 -18.11 -6.87
C HIS A 247 13.42 -17.31 -8.01
N GLY A 248 12.67 -16.39 -8.61
CA GLY A 248 13.17 -15.53 -9.69
C GLY A 248 13.96 -14.33 -9.18
N ASP A 249 13.54 -13.75 -8.08
CA ASP A 249 14.15 -12.55 -7.48
C ASP A 249 13.90 -12.50 -5.97
N THR A 250 14.87 -11.96 -5.22
CA THR A 250 14.76 -11.80 -3.77
C THR A 250 13.85 -10.63 -3.42
N GLY A 251 12.93 -10.84 -2.48
CA GLY A 251 12.04 -9.81 -1.96
C GLY A 251 12.43 -9.34 -0.57
N LEU A 252 12.19 -8.07 -0.30
CA LEU A 252 12.41 -7.41 0.99
C LEU A 252 11.25 -6.49 1.34
N THR A 253 10.92 -6.40 2.63
CA THR A 253 9.95 -5.43 3.14
C THR A 253 10.38 -4.00 2.80
N GLY A 254 9.43 -3.19 2.31
CA GLY A 254 9.65 -1.77 2.07
C GLY A 254 10.37 -1.40 0.78
N ARG A 255 10.42 -2.30 -0.21
CA ARG A 255 11.03 -2.02 -1.52
C ARG A 255 10.04 -1.61 -2.61
N LYS A 256 8.78 -1.43 -2.29
CA LYS A 256 7.72 -1.00 -3.23
C LYS A 256 6.96 0.24 -2.74
N ILE A 257 7.66 1.15 -2.05
CA ILE A 257 7.09 2.31 -1.37
C ILE A 257 6.35 3.27 -2.31
N ILE A 258 6.75 3.38 -3.56
CA ILE A 258 6.08 4.22 -4.56
C ILE A 258 4.79 3.55 -5.06
N VAL A 259 4.80 2.23 -5.23
CA VAL A 259 3.60 1.42 -5.50
C VAL A 259 2.61 1.50 -4.33
N ASP A 260 3.12 1.50 -3.10
CA ASP A 260 2.31 1.58 -1.89
C ASP A 260 1.62 2.94 -1.71
N THR A 261 2.09 3.99 -2.37
CA THR A 261 1.64 5.37 -2.17
C THR A 261 0.98 5.96 -3.41
N TYR A 262 1.69 6.77 -4.21
CA TYR A 262 1.07 7.61 -5.23
C TYR A 262 1.62 7.42 -6.64
N GLY A 263 2.40 6.35 -6.88
CA GLY A 263 2.91 6.00 -8.22
C GLY A 263 3.79 7.07 -8.86
N GLY A 264 4.46 7.90 -8.04
CA GLY A 264 5.34 8.96 -8.52
C GLY A 264 4.67 10.34 -8.70
N LYS A 265 3.33 10.47 -8.56
CA LYS A 265 2.63 11.77 -8.62
C LYS A 265 2.78 12.59 -7.34
N GLY A 266 2.81 11.95 -6.19
CA GLY A 266 3.07 12.57 -4.90
C GLY A 266 4.49 12.25 -4.43
N ALA A 267 5.09 13.15 -3.65
CA ALA A 267 6.36 12.92 -2.99
C ALA A 267 6.27 11.79 -1.94
N HIS A 268 7.41 11.21 -1.60
CA HIS A 268 7.57 10.19 -0.56
C HIS A 268 8.76 10.52 0.34
N GLY A 269 8.63 10.28 1.64
CA GLY A 269 9.69 10.56 2.62
C GLY A 269 10.81 9.52 2.68
N GLY A 270 10.62 8.36 2.03
CA GLY A 270 11.59 7.26 1.97
C GLY A 270 11.34 6.14 2.98
N GLY A 271 10.57 6.37 4.05
CA GLY A 271 10.25 5.36 5.05
C GLY A 271 9.25 4.31 4.57
N ALA A 272 9.56 3.03 4.73
CA ALA A 272 8.63 1.94 4.49
C ALA A 272 7.50 1.93 5.52
N PHE A 273 6.31 1.41 5.14
CA PHE A 273 5.16 1.28 6.01
C PHE A 273 5.05 -0.12 6.63
N SER A 274 5.07 -1.16 5.79
CA SER A 274 4.92 -2.53 6.24
C SER A 274 5.97 -2.93 7.25
N GLY A 275 5.60 -3.76 8.21
CA GLY A 275 6.47 -4.21 9.29
C GLY A 275 6.62 -3.24 10.47
N LYS A 276 6.00 -2.06 10.43
CA LYS A 276 6.07 -1.03 11.47
C LYS A 276 4.74 -0.87 12.20
N ASP A 277 4.77 -0.91 13.55
CA ASP A 277 3.62 -0.53 14.38
C ASP A 277 3.35 0.98 14.33
N PRO A 278 2.17 1.48 14.76
CA PRO A 278 1.79 2.88 14.57
C PRO A 278 2.62 3.91 15.37
N SER A 279 3.48 3.52 16.30
CA SER A 279 4.39 4.45 16.95
C SER A 279 5.50 4.96 16.01
N LYS A 280 5.70 4.30 14.88
CA LYS A 280 6.62 4.71 13.83
C LYS A 280 5.91 5.71 12.91
N VAL A 281 6.33 6.98 13.00
CA VAL A 281 5.72 8.09 12.26
C VAL A 281 5.82 7.94 10.74
N ASP A 282 6.80 7.20 10.23
CA ASP A 282 6.88 6.84 8.81
C ASP A 282 5.55 6.30 8.28
N ARG A 283 4.87 5.48 9.07
CA ARG A 283 3.58 4.89 8.73
C ARG A 283 2.42 5.75 9.20
N SER A 284 2.31 6.03 10.49
CA SER A 284 1.15 6.70 11.08
C SER A 284 0.96 8.12 10.55
N ALA A 285 2.04 8.89 10.44
CA ALA A 285 1.95 10.25 9.93
C ALA A 285 1.72 10.30 8.41
N ALA A 286 2.26 9.36 7.63
CA ALA A 286 1.94 9.26 6.21
C ALA A 286 0.44 8.99 5.98
N TYR A 287 -0.18 8.12 6.78
CA TYR A 287 -1.62 7.88 6.75
C TYR A 287 -2.41 9.14 7.15
N ALA A 288 -1.95 9.85 8.19
CA ALA A 288 -2.58 11.11 8.59
C ALA A 288 -2.48 12.18 7.49
N MET A 289 -1.34 12.29 6.80
CA MET A 289 -1.19 13.24 5.68
C MET A 289 -2.09 12.87 4.51
N ARG A 290 -2.26 11.57 4.21
CA ARG A 290 -3.24 11.12 3.22
C ARG A 290 -4.65 11.51 3.60
N HIS A 291 -5.06 11.29 4.84
CA HIS A 291 -6.38 11.66 5.34
C HIS A 291 -6.63 13.17 5.17
N ILE A 292 -5.67 14.00 5.54
CA ILE A 292 -5.76 15.46 5.41
C ILE A 292 -5.85 15.87 3.93
N ALA A 293 -4.93 15.39 3.08
CA ALA A 293 -4.91 15.74 1.66
C ALA A 293 -6.22 15.36 0.96
N LYS A 294 -6.74 14.15 1.25
CA LYS A 294 -8.00 13.66 0.69
C LYS A 294 -9.19 14.52 1.10
N ASN A 295 -9.29 14.86 2.38
CA ASN A 295 -10.36 15.70 2.89
C ASN A 295 -10.29 17.15 2.36
N LEU A 296 -9.09 17.73 2.18
CA LEU A 296 -8.91 19.05 1.55
C LEU A 296 -9.43 19.06 0.11
N VAL A 297 -9.07 18.04 -0.68
CA VAL A 297 -9.52 17.93 -2.08
C VAL A 297 -11.04 17.67 -2.15
N ALA A 298 -11.56 16.80 -1.29
CA ALA A 298 -13.00 16.49 -1.23
C ALA A 298 -13.82 17.71 -0.82
N ALA A 299 -13.35 18.50 0.16
CA ALA A 299 -13.99 19.73 0.61
C ALA A 299 -14.02 20.83 -0.46
N GLY A 300 -13.16 20.73 -1.49
CA GLY A 300 -13.12 21.71 -2.57
C GLY A 300 -12.05 22.79 -2.41
N VAL A 301 -11.09 22.63 -1.49
CA VAL A 301 -9.99 23.58 -1.28
C VAL A 301 -9.09 23.67 -2.52
N ALA A 302 -8.80 22.54 -3.16
CA ALA A 302 -8.04 22.47 -4.40
C ALA A 302 -8.40 21.22 -5.21
N SER A 303 -7.91 21.11 -6.45
CA SER A 303 -8.09 19.90 -7.28
C SER A 303 -7.01 18.84 -7.06
N ALA A 304 -5.83 19.25 -6.59
CA ALA A 304 -4.75 18.37 -6.14
C ALA A 304 -4.04 19.01 -4.95
N VAL A 305 -3.65 18.21 -3.96
CA VAL A 305 -2.99 18.66 -2.74
C VAL A 305 -1.91 17.68 -2.32
N LEU A 306 -0.73 18.18 -2.04
CA LEU A 306 0.33 17.52 -1.30
C LEU A 306 0.42 18.14 0.10
N VAL A 307 0.47 17.30 1.13
CA VAL A 307 0.73 17.73 2.51
C VAL A 307 1.98 17.03 3.02
N GLN A 308 2.91 17.78 3.59
CA GLN A 308 4.10 17.25 4.26
C GLN A 308 4.01 17.55 5.76
N VAL A 309 4.46 16.61 6.56
CA VAL A 309 4.77 16.81 7.98
C VAL A 309 6.19 16.32 8.26
N SER A 310 6.86 16.95 9.22
CA SER A 310 8.18 16.52 9.68
C SER A 310 8.25 16.46 11.20
N TYR A 311 9.04 15.51 11.70
CA TYR A 311 9.26 15.30 13.15
C TYR A 311 10.75 15.24 13.48
N ALA A 312 11.07 15.58 14.72
CA ALA A 312 12.33 15.23 15.38
C ALA A 312 12.08 14.04 16.33
N ILE A 313 13.04 13.14 16.43
CA ILE A 313 12.94 11.96 17.32
C ILE A 313 12.65 12.39 18.75
N GLY A 314 11.71 11.71 19.41
CA GLY A 314 11.34 11.97 20.80
C GLY A 314 10.51 13.25 21.02
N VAL A 315 10.16 14.00 19.99
CA VAL A 315 9.34 15.22 20.08
C VAL A 315 7.92 14.91 19.58
N ALA A 316 6.92 15.30 20.37
CA ALA A 316 5.51 15.06 20.03
C ALA A 316 4.98 16.05 18.97
N GLU A 317 5.37 17.33 19.06
CA GLU A 317 4.94 18.34 18.10
C GLU A 317 5.73 18.22 16.78
N PRO A 318 5.05 18.35 15.61
CA PRO A 318 5.75 18.37 14.35
C PRO A 318 6.67 19.60 14.22
N THR A 319 7.84 19.40 13.64
CA THR A 319 8.81 20.48 13.36
C THR A 319 8.38 21.34 12.19
N GLY A 320 7.56 20.83 11.27
CA GLY A 320 7.05 21.57 10.12
C GLY A 320 5.81 20.94 9.51
N VAL A 321 4.99 21.79 8.89
CA VAL A 321 3.87 21.39 8.02
C VAL A 321 3.93 22.24 6.76
N TYR A 322 3.88 21.57 5.62
CA TYR A 322 3.90 22.21 4.31
C TYR A 322 2.74 21.70 3.46
N VAL A 323 2.13 22.59 2.68
CA VAL A 323 1.08 22.27 1.73
C VAL A 323 1.47 22.80 0.36
N ASN A 324 1.17 22.04 -0.69
CA ASN A 324 1.28 22.47 -2.07
C ASN A 324 -0.01 22.10 -2.81
N THR A 325 -0.72 23.09 -3.33
CA THR A 325 -1.93 22.91 -4.13
C THR A 325 -1.67 22.80 -5.62
N TYR A 326 -0.39 22.80 -6.06
CA TYR A 326 0.01 22.75 -7.46
C TYR A 326 -0.66 23.85 -8.34
N GLY A 327 -0.97 25.01 -7.74
CA GLY A 327 -1.68 26.07 -8.42
C GLY A 327 -3.16 25.78 -8.70
N THR A 328 -3.72 24.72 -8.11
CA THR A 328 -5.14 24.34 -8.29
C THR A 328 -6.05 24.80 -7.16
N SER A 329 -5.57 25.69 -6.27
CA SER A 329 -6.34 26.27 -5.17
C SER A 329 -7.63 26.91 -5.69
N LYS A 330 -8.73 26.71 -4.95
CA LYS A 330 -10.05 27.30 -5.21
C LYS A 330 -10.46 28.27 -4.10
N VAL A 331 -9.56 28.53 -3.17
CA VAL A 331 -9.76 29.47 -2.05
C VAL A 331 -8.76 30.62 -2.18
N ALA A 332 -9.13 31.80 -1.65
CA ALA A 332 -8.28 32.99 -1.67
C ALA A 332 -7.21 32.97 -0.55
N LEU A 333 -6.55 31.81 -0.39
CA LEU A 333 -5.49 31.59 0.61
C LEU A 333 -4.25 31.06 -0.11
N THR A 334 -3.08 31.48 0.38
CA THR A 334 -1.80 30.89 -0.04
C THR A 334 -1.62 29.49 0.54
N ASP A 335 -0.75 28.67 -0.05
CA ASP A 335 -0.44 27.35 0.45
C ASP A 335 0.06 27.37 1.91
N GLY A 336 0.82 28.42 2.31
CA GLY A 336 1.25 28.60 3.70
C GLY A 336 0.10 28.88 4.67
N GLN A 337 -0.92 29.66 4.24
CA GLN A 337 -2.12 29.90 5.04
C GLN A 337 -3.01 28.65 5.13
N ILE A 338 -3.06 27.84 4.06
CA ILE A 338 -3.73 26.53 4.09
C ILE A 338 -3.02 25.60 5.09
N ALA A 339 -1.67 25.57 5.08
CA ALA A 339 -0.90 24.77 6.04
C ALA A 339 -1.16 25.19 7.50
N GLN A 340 -1.31 26.49 7.76
CA GLN A 340 -1.68 26.98 9.11
C GLN A 340 -3.06 26.47 9.51
N LYS A 341 -4.07 26.57 8.63
CA LYS A 341 -5.42 26.03 8.89
C LYS A 341 -5.42 24.52 9.13
N VAL A 342 -4.58 23.77 8.42
CA VAL A 342 -4.40 22.33 8.68
C VAL A 342 -3.95 22.09 10.12
N ARG A 343 -2.98 22.85 10.63
CA ARG A 343 -2.52 22.75 12.04
C ARG A 343 -3.60 23.13 13.05
N GLU A 344 -4.51 24.05 12.71
CA GLU A 344 -5.63 24.45 13.57
C GLU A 344 -6.72 23.38 13.63
N ILE A 345 -6.95 22.64 12.53
CA ILE A 345 -8.03 21.65 12.41
C ILE A 345 -7.59 20.27 12.93
N PHE A 346 -6.33 19.90 12.68
CA PHE A 346 -5.83 18.56 12.95
C PHE A 346 -4.72 18.56 13.99
N SER A 347 -4.90 17.83 15.08
CA SER A 347 -3.76 17.48 15.92
C SER A 347 -2.83 16.52 15.15
N LEU A 348 -1.54 16.87 15.12
CA LEU A 348 -0.51 16.12 14.41
C LEU A 348 0.45 15.39 15.36
N ARG A 349 0.14 15.35 16.66
CA ARG A 349 0.89 14.56 17.62
C ARG A 349 0.75 13.07 17.32
N PRO A 350 1.80 12.26 17.44
CA PRO A 350 1.74 10.82 17.13
C PRO A 350 0.61 10.10 17.86
N TYR A 351 0.41 10.34 19.15
CA TYR A 351 -0.68 9.76 19.92
C TYR A 351 -2.05 10.12 19.36
N ASP A 352 -2.31 11.39 19.05
CA ASP A 352 -3.60 11.84 18.54
C ASP A 352 -3.89 11.27 17.14
N ILE A 353 -2.85 11.07 16.33
CA ILE A 353 -2.95 10.38 15.04
C ILE A 353 -3.35 8.93 15.24
N GLU A 354 -2.69 8.20 16.17
CA GLU A 354 -3.03 6.81 16.48
C GLU A 354 -4.49 6.67 16.93
N GLN A 355 -4.97 7.56 17.78
CA GLN A 355 -6.35 7.55 18.28
C GLN A 355 -7.35 7.88 17.17
N ARG A 356 -7.15 8.99 16.45
CA ARG A 356 -8.04 9.44 15.38
C ARG A 356 -8.22 8.40 14.30
N LEU A 357 -7.15 7.75 13.87
CA LEU A 357 -7.15 6.76 12.81
C LEU A 357 -7.27 5.30 13.33
N LYS A 358 -7.45 5.09 14.63
CA LYS A 358 -7.60 3.76 15.26
C LYS A 358 -6.45 2.80 14.91
N LEU A 359 -5.22 3.30 14.90
CA LEU A 359 -4.07 2.55 14.37
C LEU A 359 -3.57 1.43 15.30
N ARG A 360 -4.04 1.33 16.54
CA ARG A 360 -3.70 0.24 17.46
C ARG A 360 -4.53 -1.03 17.25
N TYR A 361 -5.40 -1.04 16.23
CA TYR A 361 -6.14 -2.23 15.82
C TYR A 361 -5.38 -3.02 14.74
N PRO A 362 -5.65 -4.33 14.60
CA PRO A 362 -5.02 -5.18 13.59
C PRO A 362 -5.62 -4.93 12.19
N ILE A 363 -5.20 -3.87 11.52
CA ILE A 363 -5.75 -3.33 10.27
C ILE A 363 -4.72 -3.30 9.13
N TYR A 364 -3.60 -4.00 9.25
CA TYR A 364 -2.43 -3.80 8.40
C TYR A 364 -2.26 -4.84 7.28
N SER A 365 -2.68 -6.10 7.49
CA SER A 365 -2.53 -7.15 6.47
C SER A 365 -3.15 -6.79 5.11
N GLU A 366 -4.29 -6.07 5.11
CA GLU A 366 -5.01 -5.66 3.92
C GLU A 366 -4.35 -4.50 3.18
N THR A 367 -3.42 -3.80 3.82
CA THR A 367 -2.69 -2.67 3.21
C THR A 367 -1.50 -3.13 2.37
N ALA A 368 -0.95 -4.30 2.67
CA ALA A 368 0.35 -4.76 2.18
C ALA A 368 0.37 -5.20 0.71
N ALA A 369 -0.76 -5.13 -0.01
CA ALA A 369 -0.85 -5.38 -1.45
C ALA A 369 -1.84 -4.40 -2.10
N TYR A 370 -1.54 -4.02 -3.35
CA TYR A 370 -2.39 -3.15 -4.17
C TYR A 370 -2.55 -1.72 -3.63
N GLY A 371 -1.55 -1.21 -2.91
CA GLY A 371 -1.47 0.13 -2.37
C GLY A 371 -2.13 0.32 -1.01
N HIS A 372 -1.50 1.16 -0.18
CA HIS A 372 -2.01 1.56 1.13
C HIS A 372 -3.07 2.67 1.02
N MET A 373 -3.09 3.37 -0.13
CA MET A 373 -3.96 4.52 -0.39
C MET A 373 -4.97 4.19 -1.50
N GLY A 374 -6.06 4.98 -1.56
CA GLY A 374 -7.08 4.81 -2.59
C GLY A 374 -8.01 3.62 -2.36
N ARG A 375 -8.14 3.16 -1.14
CA ARG A 375 -9.03 2.08 -0.71
C ARG A 375 -10.32 2.66 -0.11
N ASN A 376 -11.33 1.81 0.03
CA ASN A 376 -12.57 2.19 0.69
C ASN A 376 -12.54 1.76 2.16
N PRO A 377 -12.91 2.64 3.11
CA PRO A 377 -13.11 2.23 4.49
C PRO A 377 -14.20 1.17 4.59
N GLU A 378 -13.93 0.11 5.35
CA GLU A 378 -14.89 -0.96 5.56
C GLU A 378 -14.73 -1.57 6.96
N VAL A 379 -15.83 -2.06 7.53
CA VAL A 379 -15.82 -2.76 8.82
C VAL A 379 -15.82 -4.26 8.57
N VAL A 380 -14.82 -4.94 9.11
CA VAL A 380 -14.65 -6.39 8.94
C VAL A 380 -14.43 -7.08 10.29
N LYS A 381 -14.75 -8.37 10.35
CA LYS A 381 -14.40 -9.25 11.48
C LYS A 381 -13.16 -10.06 11.12
N LYS A 382 -12.11 -9.92 11.90
CA LYS A 382 -10.86 -10.68 11.76
C LYS A 382 -10.73 -11.72 12.87
N VAL A 383 -10.30 -12.91 12.52
CA VAL A 383 -10.08 -14.01 13.45
C VAL A 383 -8.58 -14.25 13.59
N PHE A 384 -8.08 -14.21 14.81
CA PHE A 384 -6.70 -14.47 15.16
C PHE A 384 -6.62 -15.74 16.01
N ALA A 385 -6.03 -16.79 15.44
CA ALA A 385 -5.75 -18.04 16.14
C ALA A 385 -4.28 -18.07 16.56
N SER A 386 -4.00 -18.62 17.71
CA SER A 386 -2.65 -18.82 18.24
C SER A 386 -2.63 -20.10 19.07
N PRO A 387 -1.57 -20.92 19.00
CA PRO A 387 -1.43 -22.07 19.89
C PRO A 387 -1.20 -21.66 21.36
N TYR A 388 -0.88 -20.39 21.61
CA TYR A 388 -0.54 -19.87 22.95
C TYR A 388 -1.67 -19.06 23.58
N HIS A 389 -2.72 -18.73 22.82
CA HIS A 389 -3.82 -17.87 23.28
C HIS A 389 -5.16 -18.39 22.75
N ASN A 390 -6.23 -18.07 23.46
CA ASN A 390 -7.58 -18.31 22.95
C ASN A 390 -7.78 -17.53 21.64
N THR A 391 -8.46 -18.14 20.69
CA THR A 391 -8.84 -17.48 19.43
C THR A 391 -9.60 -16.19 19.72
N LYS A 392 -9.18 -15.09 19.10
CA LYS A 392 -9.85 -13.80 19.19
C LYS A 392 -10.54 -13.47 17.88
N THR A 393 -11.79 -12.99 17.98
CA THR A 393 -12.51 -12.35 16.86
C THR A 393 -12.61 -10.87 17.19
N ILE A 394 -12.06 -10.01 16.32
CA ILE A 394 -12.02 -8.57 16.51
C ILE A 394 -12.70 -7.90 15.32
N GLU A 395 -13.68 -7.04 15.60
CA GLU A 395 -14.26 -6.16 14.58
C GLU A 395 -13.40 -4.92 14.46
N VAL A 396 -12.96 -4.62 13.24
CA VAL A 396 -12.05 -3.52 12.91
C VAL A 396 -12.56 -2.71 11.72
N GLU A 397 -12.22 -1.43 11.69
CA GLU A 397 -12.47 -0.55 10.56
C GLU A 397 -11.17 -0.39 9.77
N LEU A 398 -11.12 -0.95 8.55
CA LEU A 398 -9.98 -0.87 7.65
C LEU A 398 -9.90 0.49 6.96
N PHE A 399 -8.70 0.92 6.57
CA PHE A 399 -8.43 2.12 5.78
C PHE A 399 -9.06 3.40 6.35
N THR A 400 -8.99 3.57 7.66
CA THR A 400 -9.58 4.71 8.38
C THR A 400 -9.09 6.07 7.88
N TRP A 401 -7.88 6.15 7.34
CA TRP A 401 -7.30 7.36 6.72
C TRP A 401 -7.90 7.70 5.35
N GLU A 402 -8.76 6.87 4.80
CA GLU A 402 -9.50 7.12 3.57
C GLU A 402 -10.89 7.72 3.82
N LYS A 403 -11.29 7.95 5.08
CA LYS A 403 -12.58 8.55 5.44
C LYS A 403 -12.65 10.02 5.02
N LEU A 404 -13.86 10.47 4.72
CA LEU A 404 -14.20 11.86 4.37
C LEU A 404 -14.92 12.57 5.52
N ASP A 405 -14.53 12.27 6.73
CA ASP A 405 -15.19 12.70 7.97
C ASP A 405 -14.83 14.14 8.41
N TYR A 406 -13.84 14.78 7.76
CA TYR A 406 -13.47 16.18 8.02
C TYR A 406 -13.92 17.16 6.93
N VAL A 407 -14.63 16.71 5.90
CA VAL A 407 -15.05 17.55 4.77
C VAL A 407 -15.85 18.77 5.24
N GLU A 408 -16.88 18.59 6.08
CA GLU A 408 -17.72 19.69 6.56
C GLU A 408 -16.96 20.64 7.50
N THR A 409 -16.08 20.10 8.36
CA THR A 409 -15.21 20.91 9.23
C THR A 409 -14.29 21.80 8.41
N ILE A 410 -13.68 21.23 7.35
CA ILE A 410 -12.82 21.98 6.44
C ILE A 410 -13.61 23.03 5.68
N ARG A 411 -14.75 22.68 5.11
CA ARG A 411 -15.61 23.63 4.40
C ARG A 411 -15.94 24.84 5.26
N LYS A 412 -16.37 24.60 6.49
CA LYS A 412 -16.65 25.68 7.46
C LYS A 412 -15.41 26.55 7.75
N ALA A 413 -14.25 25.91 7.98
CA ALA A 413 -13.01 26.64 8.29
C ALA A 413 -12.47 27.47 7.11
N PHE A 414 -12.75 27.05 5.88
CA PHE A 414 -12.32 27.73 4.64
C PHE A 414 -13.38 28.62 4.02
N GLY A 415 -14.60 28.67 4.57
CA GLY A 415 -15.71 29.47 4.03
C GLY A 415 -16.27 28.97 2.69
N LEU A 416 -16.31 27.64 2.49
CA LEU A 416 -16.78 26.96 1.28
C LEU A 416 -18.22 26.45 1.43
#